data_23ba6b2bc132960ac347be38ae485898
#
_entry.id   23ba6b2bc132960ac347be38ae485898
#
_cell.length_a   1.000
_cell.length_b   1.000
_cell.length_c   1.000
_cell.angle_alpha   90.00
_cell.angle_beta   90.00
_cell.angle_gamma   90.00
#
_symmetry.space_group_name_H-M   'P 1'
#
loop_
_entity.id
_entity.type
_entity.pdbx_description
1 polymer ?
#
loop_
_entity_poly.entity_id
_entity_poly.type
_entity_poly.pdbx_seq_one_letter_code
_entity_poly.pdbx_strand_id
1 'polypeptide(L)'
;MILKTDRHIDLLVIHCADTYKRMLVGAKEITRWHLDRGWSDCGYHFIINRFGTVETGRNLDRTGAHVKGHNTGSIGICLVGGRSDNDKPEDNFTAEQKKTLAALVINLQTEYPDADIK
;
A
#
# COMPACT_ATOMS: atom_id res chain seq x y z
N MET A 1 -0.76 14.41 5.75
CA MET A 1 -1.29 13.29 4.96
C MET A 1 -2.81 13.23 5.14
N ILE A 2 -3.54 13.10 4.06
CA ILE A 2 -5.00 13.05 4.11
C ILE A 2 -5.43 11.60 4.30
N LEU A 3 -6.17 11.33 5.37
CA LEU A 3 -6.69 10.00 5.68
C LEU A 3 -8.22 9.92 5.52
N LYS A 4 -8.88 11.02 5.19
CA LYS A 4 -10.34 11.08 5.08
C LYS A 4 -10.79 11.00 3.63
N THR A 5 -11.87 10.25 3.41
CA THR A 5 -12.56 10.18 2.13
C THR A 5 -14.06 10.02 2.40
N ASP A 6 -14.89 10.44 1.43
CA ASP A 6 -16.34 10.21 1.49
C ASP A 6 -16.71 8.80 1.04
N ARG A 7 -15.75 8.01 0.53
CA ARG A 7 -16.02 6.60 0.20
C ARG A 7 -16.33 5.82 1.47
N HIS A 8 -17.25 4.86 1.39
CA HIS A 8 -17.47 3.91 2.48
C HIS A 8 -16.27 2.94 2.53
N ILE A 9 -15.55 2.94 3.66
CA ILE A 9 -14.38 2.09 3.84
C ILE A 9 -14.67 1.05 4.93
N ASP A 10 -14.60 -0.22 4.56
CA ASP A 10 -14.80 -1.34 5.46
C ASP A 10 -13.63 -2.34 5.46
N LEU A 11 -12.58 -2.07 4.68
CA LEU A 11 -11.46 -3.00 4.54
C LEU A 11 -10.15 -2.24 4.30
N LEU A 12 -9.14 -2.58 5.08
CA LEU A 12 -7.75 -2.15 4.85
C LEU A 12 -6.97 -3.37 4.38
N VAL A 13 -6.37 -3.30 3.19
CA VAL A 13 -5.63 -4.43 2.62
C VAL A 13 -4.15 -4.09 2.56
N ILE A 14 -3.34 -4.94 3.18
CA ILE A 14 -1.89 -4.78 3.23
C ILE A 14 -1.27 -5.68 2.18
N HIS A 15 -0.50 -5.08 1.28
CA HIS A 15 0.20 -5.75 0.19
C HIS A 15 1.71 -5.57 0.34
N CYS A 16 2.47 -6.37 -0.40
CA CYS A 16 3.88 -6.07 -0.65
C CYS A 16 4.09 -5.81 -2.15
N ALA A 17 5.14 -5.05 -2.45
CA ALA A 17 5.47 -4.73 -3.84
C ALA A 17 6.11 -5.92 -4.58
N ASP A 18 6.48 -6.97 -3.87
CA ASP A 18 7.19 -8.13 -4.40
C ASP A 18 8.51 -7.71 -5.06
N THR A 19 9.27 -6.90 -4.34
CA THR A 19 10.56 -6.35 -4.75
C THR A 19 11.66 -6.87 -3.84
N TYR A 20 12.91 -6.87 -4.35
CA TYR A 20 14.07 -7.27 -3.57
C TYR A 20 14.38 -6.22 -2.49
N LYS A 21 14.99 -6.66 -1.37
CA LYS A 21 15.29 -5.77 -0.25
C LYS A 21 16.22 -4.60 -0.62
N ARG A 22 17.03 -4.75 -1.66
CA ARG A 22 17.97 -3.72 -2.14
C ARG A 22 17.31 -2.67 -3.03
N MET A 23 16.08 -2.89 -3.47
CA MET A 23 15.38 -1.96 -4.35
C MET A 23 14.78 -0.82 -3.53
N LEU A 24 15.35 0.37 -3.67
CA LEU A 24 14.91 1.57 -2.95
C LEU A 24 13.86 2.33 -3.78
N VAL A 25 12.79 1.64 -4.16
CA VAL A 25 11.73 2.23 -4.97
C VAL A 25 10.61 2.78 -4.08
N GLY A 26 9.74 3.59 -4.67
CA GLY A 26 8.60 4.18 -3.99
C GLY A 26 7.40 4.34 -4.93
N ALA A 27 6.51 5.27 -4.58
CA ALA A 27 5.27 5.50 -5.33
C ALA A 27 5.53 5.83 -6.81
N LYS A 28 6.57 6.59 -7.11
CA LYS A 28 6.91 6.99 -8.48
C LYS A 28 7.15 5.76 -9.36
N GLU A 29 8.01 4.84 -8.94
CA GLU A 29 8.36 3.66 -9.71
C GLU A 29 7.18 2.70 -9.81
N ILE A 30 6.47 2.46 -8.72
CA ILE A 30 5.29 1.58 -8.71
C ILE A 30 4.20 2.14 -9.63
N THR A 31 3.96 3.45 -9.59
CA THR A 31 3.01 4.10 -10.49
C THR A 31 3.41 3.88 -11.94
N ARG A 32 4.71 4.04 -12.25
CA ARG A 32 5.20 3.81 -13.60
C ARG A 32 4.94 2.37 -14.05
N TRP A 33 5.19 1.38 -13.19
CA TRP A 33 4.93 -0.02 -13.52
C TRP A 33 3.46 -0.27 -13.80
N HIS A 34 2.55 0.35 -13.04
CA HIS A 34 1.11 0.22 -13.25
C HIS A 34 0.67 0.89 -14.55
N LEU A 35 1.20 2.07 -14.86
CA LEU A 35 0.93 2.74 -16.15
C LEU A 35 1.42 1.88 -17.32
N ASP A 36 2.57 1.22 -17.20
CA ASP A 36 3.11 0.33 -18.23
C ASP A 36 2.22 -0.90 -18.45
N ARG A 37 1.41 -1.28 -17.45
CA ARG A 37 0.41 -2.34 -17.58
C ARG A 37 -0.90 -1.86 -18.22
N GLY A 38 -0.98 -0.60 -18.59
CA GLY A 38 -2.19 0.01 -19.16
C GLY A 38 -3.16 0.57 -18.13
N TRP A 39 -2.78 0.62 -16.85
CA TRP A 39 -3.62 1.22 -15.81
C TRP A 39 -3.56 2.75 -15.88
N SER A 40 -4.59 3.41 -15.38
CA SER A 40 -4.67 4.89 -15.42
C SER A 40 -3.90 5.57 -14.29
N ASP A 41 -3.50 4.81 -13.26
CA ASP A 41 -2.84 5.35 -12.07
C ASP A 41 -2.23 4.21 -11.25
N CYS A 42 -1.53 4.55 -10.16
CA CYS A 42 -1.11 3.60 -9.14
C CYS A 42 -2.33 2.84 -8.61
N GLY A 43 -2.18 1.56 -8.32
CA GLY A 43 -3.26 0.75 -7.76
C GLY A 43 -3.44 0.90 -6.26
N TYR A 44 -2.37 1.27 -5.54
CA TYR A 44 -2.39 1.43 -4.08
C TYR A 44 -2.64 2.88 -3.69
N HIS A 45 -3.27 3.10 -2.53
CA HIS A 45 -3.48 4.44 -1.98
C HIS A 45 -2.25 4.93 -1.22
N PHE A 46 -1.59 4.03 -0.48
CA PHE A 46 -0.38 4.34 0.28
C PHE A 46 0.73 3.35 -0.04
N ILE A 47 1.96 3.84 -0.12
CA ILE A 47 3.16 3.04 -0.29
C ILE A 47 4.12 3.38 0.84
N ILE A 48 4.62 2.37 1.55
CA ILE A 48 5.63 2.55 2.59
C ILE A 48 6.96 2.08 2.02
N ASN A 49 7.87 3.01 1.78
CA ASN A 49 9.16 2.70 1.20
C ASN A 49 10.11 2.04 2.23
N ARG A 50 11.29 1.64 1.78
CA ARG A 50 12.26 0.92 2.62
C ARG A 50 12.73 1.74 3.83
N PHE A 51 12.66 3.06 3.76
CA PHE A 51 13.04 3.96 4.85
C PHE A 51 11.91 4.16 5.87
N GLY A 52 10.73 3.59 5.63
CA GLY A 52 9.56 3.76 6.49
C GLY A 52 8.79 5.06 6.23
N THR A 53 9.03 5.71 5.11
CA THR A 53 8.27 6.90 4.71
C THR A 53 6.99 6.48 4.00
N VAL A 54 5.86 7.08 4.36
CA VAL A 54 4.59 6.88 3.66
C VAL A 54 4.54 7.81 2.46
N GLU A 55 4.30 7.23 1.29
CA GLU A 55 4.10 7.96 0.05
C GLU A 55 2.67 7.76 -0.42
N THR A 56 2.08 8.77 -1.05
CA THR A 56 0.74 8.69 -1.62
C THR A 56 0.81 8.18 -3.05
N GLY A 57 0.04 7.15 -3.35
CA GLY A 57 -0.17 6.67 -4.70
C GLY A 57 -1.45 7.22 -5.29
N ARG A 58 -2.48 6.37 -5.43
CA ARG A 58 -3.78 6.81 -5.90
C ARG A 58 -4.47 7.69 -4.84
N ASN A 59 -5.17 8.73 -5.29
CA ASN A 59 -5.96 9.57 -4.39
C ASN A 59 -6.97 8.71 -3.61
N LEU A 60 -7.11 8.99 -2.32
CA LEU A 60 -7.96 8.20 -1.43
C LEU A 60 -9.44 8.23 -1.82
N ASP A 61 -9.88 9.29 -2.50
CA ASP A 61 -11.25 9.42 -2.96
C ASP A 61 -11.57 8.51 -4.15
N ARG A 62 -10.56 7.90 -4.76
CA ARG A 62 -10.72 6.99 -5.88
C ARG A 62 -10.62 5.53 -5.42
N THR A 63 -11.51 4.69 -5.94
CA THR A 63 -11.41 3.24 -5.75
C THR A 63 -10.08 2.75 -6.32
N GLY A 64 -9.36 1.93 -5.57
CA GLY A 64 -8.07 1.43 -5.97
C GLY A 64 -8.13 0.33 -7.02
N ALA A 65 -6.97 -0.16 -7.41
CA ALA A 65 -6.81 -1.32 -8.28
C ALA A 65 -5.71 -2.19 -7.67
N HIS A 66 -5.98 -2.76 -6.50
CA HIS A 66 -4.97 -3.49 -5.73
C HIS A 66 -5.42 -4.88 -5.29
N VAL A 67 -6.72 -5.14 -5.27
CA VAL A 67 -7.25 -6.47 -4.91
C VAL A 67 -8.51 -6.74 -5.74
N LYS A 68 -8.41 -7.67 -6.68
CA LYS A 68 -9.52 -8.01 -7.58
C LYS A 68 -10.77 -8.42 -6.79
N GLY A 69 -11.89 -7.78 -7.09
CA GLY A 69 -13.18 -8.07 -6.44
C GLY A 69 -13.39 -7.39 -5.10
N HIS A 70 -12.37 -6.72 -4.53
CA HIS A 70 -12.45 -6.09 -3.21
C HIS A 70 -11.93 -4.64 -3.21
N ASN A 71 -11.82 -4.00 -4.37
CA ASN A 71 -11.34 -2.62 -4.46
C ASN A 71 -12.36 -1.62 -3.90
N THR A 72 -13.64 -1.84 -4.16
CA THR A 72 -14.70 -1.00 -3.62
C THR A 72 -14.76 -1.16 -2.11
N GLY A 73 -14.75 -0.06 -1.38
CA GLY A 73 -14.79 -0.10 0.09
C GLY A 73 -13.46 -0.37 0.75
N SER A 74 -12.35 -0.43 0.01
CA SER A 74 -11.05 -0.73 0.59
C SER A 74 -10.03 0.38 0.39
N ILE A 75 -9.00 0.35 1.26
CA ILE A 75 -7.79 1.13 1.13
C ILE A 75 -6.63 0.15 0.97
N GLY A 76 -5.85 0.32 -0.08
CA GLY A 76 -4.67 -0.50 -0.35
C GLY A 76 -3.40 0.15 0.18
N ILE A 77 -2.65 -0.59 0.99
CA ILE A 77 -1.36 -0.17 1.54
C ILE A 77 -0.30 -1.15 1.03
N CYS A 78 0.75 -0.65 0.41
CA CYS A 78 1.82 -1.48 -0.13
C CYS A 78 3.12 -1.25 0.63
N LEU A 79 3.74 -2.34 1.10
CA LEU A 79 5.10 -2.32 1.65
C LEU A 79 6.09 -2.65 0.54
N VAL A 80 7.08 -1.80 0.31
CA VAL A 80 8.15 -2.07 -0.64
C VAL A 80 9.04 -3.19 -0.08
N GLY A 81 9.27 -4.22 -0.87
CA GLY A 81 10.00 -5.42 -0.45
C GLY A 81 9.19 -6.68 -0.70
N GLY A 82 9.51 -7.74 0.02
CA GLY A 82 8.73 -8.98 0.05
C GLY A 82 9.26 -10.10 -0.83
N ARG A 83 10.33 -9.87 -1.61
CA ARG A 83 10.92 -10.90 -2.47
C ARG A 83 12.33 -11.23 -2.01
N SER A 84 12.61 -12.51 -1.78
CA SER A 84 13.96 -13.00 -1.44
C SER A 84 14.86 -13.02 -2.68
N ASP A 85 16.18 -13.14 -2.45
CA ASP A 85 17.14 -13.28 -3.54
C ASP A 85 16.94 -14.57 -4.34
N ASN A 86 16.20 -15.53 -3.80
CA ASN A 86 15.80 -16.77 -4.47
C ASN A 86 14.44 -16.66 -5.16
N ASP A 87 13.91 -15.44 -5.32
CA ASP A 87 12.64 -15.15 -5.97
C ASP A 87 11.42 -15.78 -5.28
N LYS A 88 11.46 -15.86 -3.97
CA LYS A 88 10.35 -16.38 -3.14
C LYS A 88 9.84 -15.30 -2.17
N PRO A 89 8.59 -15.43 -1.69
CA PRO A 89 8.09 -14.52 -0.65
C PRO A 89 8.99 -14.54 0.58
N GLU A 90 9.26 -13.37 1.14
CA GLU A 90 10.11 -13.22 2.31
C GLU A 90 9.68 -11.99 3.12
N ASP A 91 9.64 -12.13 4.44
CA ASP A 91 9.49 -10.98 5.33
C ASP A 91 10.86 -10.30 5.47
N ASN A 92 11.22 -9.48 4.48
CA ASN A 92 12.46 -8.70 4.49
C ASN A 92 12.20 -7.21 4.75
N PHE A 93 11.04 -6.88 5.29
CA PHE A 93 10.66 -5.49 5.56
C PHE A 93 11.50 -4.93 6.70
N THR A 94 11.82 -3.64 6.62
CA THR A 94 12.63 -2.98 7.66
C THR A 94 11.81 -2.75 8.94
N ALA A 95 12.52 -2.55 10.06
CA ALA A 95 11.87 -2.19 11.32
C ALA A 95 11.10 -0.87 11.16
N GLU A 96 11.65 0.08 10.42
CA GLU A 96 11.01 1.37 10.13
C GLU A 96 9.72 1.19 9.36
N GLN A 97 9.70 0.28 8.37
CA GLN A 97 8.48 -0.02 7.62
C GLN A 97 7.39 -0.61 8.53
N LYS A 98 7.74 -1.54 9.37
CA LYS A 98 6.79 -2.20 10.28
C LYS A 98 6.21 -1.20 11.29
N LYS A 99 7.04 -0.33 11.82
CA LYS A 99 6.63 0.72 12.76
C LYS A 99 5.69 1.71 12.09
N THR A 100 6.01 2.14 10.89
CA THR A 100 5.18 3.07 10.10
C THR A 100 3.85 2.42 9.72
N LEU A 101 3.87 1.16 9.31
CA LEU A 101 2.64 0.42 8.97
C LEU A 101 1.70 0.37 10.18
N ALA A 102 2.22 0.02 11.36
CA ALA A 102 1.41 -0.04 12.57
C ALA A 102 0.77 1.32 12.88
N ALA A 103 1.53 2.41 12.78
CA ALA A 103 1.02 3.74 13.03
C ALA A 103 -0.05 4.15 12.00
N LEU A 104 0.19 3.86 10.72
CA LEU A 104 -0.78 4.18 9.66
C LEU A 104 -2.08 3.40 9.84
N VAL A 105 -1.99 2.11 10.14
CA VAL A 105 -3.17 1.26 10.36
C VAL A 105 -3.99 1.77 11.56
N ILE A 106 -3.33 2.13 12.66
CA ILE A 106 -4.02 2.68 13.84
C ILE A 106 -4.75 3.97 13.46
N ASN A 107 -4.11 4.87 12.72
CA ASN A 107 -4.74 6.11 12.30
C ASN A 107 -5.91 5.89 11.35
N LEU A 108 -5.78 4.94 10.43
CA LEU A 108 -6.87 4.59 9.51
C LEU A 108 -8.03 3.93 10.25
N GLN A 109 -7.78 3.06 11.22
CA GLN A 109 -8.84 2.46 12.03
C GLN A 109 -9.56 3.49 12.90
N THR A 110 -8.88 4.55 13.31
CA THR A 110 -9.52 5.66 14.03
C THR A 110 -10.52 6.39 13.13
N GLU A 111 -10.18 6.58 11.85
CA GLU A 111 -11.09 7.19 10.87
C GLU A 111 -12.18 6.21 10.40
N TYR A 112 -11.86 4.92 10.30
CA TYR A 112 -12.77 3.87 9.80
C TYR A 112 -12.84 2.73 10.80
N PRO A 113 -13.58 2.95 11.95
CA PRO A 113 -13.54 1.98 13.05
C PRO A 113 -14.15 0.62 12.70
N ASP A 114 -14.96 0.54 11.66
CA ASP A 114 -15.57 -0.72 11.22
C ASP A 114 -14.72 -1.47 10.19
N ALA A 115 -13.57 -0.92 9.80
CA ALA A 115 -12.73 -1.55 8.77
C ALA A 115 -11.96 -2.75 9.33
N ASP A 116 -12.05 -3.86 8.63
CA ASP A 116 -11.22 -5.04 8.86
C ASP A 116 -9.85 -4.85 8.24
N ILE A 117 -8.85 -5.57 8.75
CA ILE A 117 -7.49 -5.57 8.22
C ILE A 117 -7.21 -6.92 7.59
N LYS A 118 -6.66 -6.90 6.39
CA LYS A 118 -6.24 -8.13 5.70
C LYS A 118 -4.87 -8.00 5.00
#